data_de1957f51d13640a919e37113d0bb518
#
_entry.id   de1957f51d13640a919e37113d0bb518
#
_cell.length_a   1.000
_cell.length_b   1.000
_cell.length_c   1.000
_cell.angle_alpha   90.00
_cell.angle_beta   90.00
_cell.angle_gamma   90.00
#
_symmetry.space_group_name_H-M   'P 1'
#
loop_
_entity.id
_entity.type
_entity.pdbx_description
1 polymer ?
#
loop_
_entity_poly.entity_id
_entity_poly.type
_entity_poly.pdbx_seq_one_letter_code
_entity_poly.pdbx_strand_id
1 'polypeptide(L)'
;MAQLFKHVPDFNAASAEALVAELWGIRGRAQPLPSERDQNFLLTDGAGEKFVLKIANALESRAFLEAQNAALKHVAQRVSFCPSLVIDEIATVKAHSVRVVRYLPGVPLAQIRPHKPALLRDVGRKLGQLSHALSDFDHPAVHREFHWDLANGNRVIDEFAPLVEDASLREMVLGCKVEFKSALRRSVIHGDANDYNVLVDPERMIVTGLLDFGDMVYSYTVGELAIAIAYVVLDKPDPRAAADQVIEGYASEFRLFEEELEMLWPLVRLRLAMSVCIAASQLREQPENEYLRVSQKSIEASLPRLI
;
A
#
# COMPACT_ATOMS: atom_id res chain seq x y z
N MET A 1 10.34 8.16 -12.95
CA MET A 1 9.77 6.79 -12.88
C MET A 1 10.49 5.80 -13.79
N ALA A 2 10.84 6.13 -15.03
CA ALA A 2 11.51 5.22 -15.99
C ALA A 2 12.79 4.50 -15.48
N GLN A 3 13.52 5.09 -14.57
CA GLN A 3 14.76 4.48 -14.03
C GLN A 3 14.49 3.31 -13.05
N LEU A 4 13.36 3.31 -12.33
CA LEU A 4 13.04 2.27 -11.35
C LEU A 4 12.90 0.87 -11.95
N PHE A 5 12.43 0.79 -13.21
CA PHE A 5 12.27 -0.49 -13.90
C PHE A 5 13.56 -1.03 -14.55
N LYS A 6 14.65 -0.23 -14.58
CA LYS A 6 15.94 -0.64 -15.16
C LYS A 6 16.85 -1.38 -14.20
N HIS A 7 16.54 -1.34 -12.90
CA HIS A 7 17.38 -1.88 -11.83
C HIS A 7 16.62 -2.92 -10.98
N VAL A 8 15.70 -3.63 -11.62
CA VAL A 8 14.96 -4.74 -10.98
C VAL A 8 15.92 -5.88 -10.67
N PRO A 9 15.82 -6.51 -9.49
CA PRO A 9 16.61 -7.68 -9.17
C PRO A 9 16.37 -8.82 -10.16
N ASP A 10 17.40 -9.62 -10.44
CA ASP A 10 17.33 -10.81 -11.29
C ASP A 10 17.84 -12.03 -10.52
N PHE A 11 16.97 -12.60 -9.70
CA PHE A 11 17.21 -13.82 -8.94
C PHE A 11 16.16 -14.87 -9.31
N ASN A 12 16.57 -16.13 -9.38
CA ASN A 12 15.64 -17.26 -9.47
C ASN A 12 15.49 -17.94 -8.10
N ALA A 13 14.58 -18.90 -8.00
CA ALA A 13 14.32 -19.59 -6.73
C ALA A 13 15.58 -20.22 -6.13
N ALA A 14 16.41 -20.90 -6.96
CA ALA A 14 17.62 -21.54 -6.48
C ALA A 14 18.66 -20.51 -5.96
N SER A 15 18.83 -19.37 -6.64
CA SER A 15 19.72 -18.32 -6.17
C SER A 15 19.18 -17.63 -4.91
N ALA A 16 17.86 -17.49 -4.76
CA ALA A 16 17.23 -16.98 -3.54
C ALA A 16 17.43 -17.91 -2.35
N GLU A 17 17.30 -19.25 -2.56
CA GLU A 17 17.57 -20.27 -1.54
C GLU A 17 19.03 -20.24 -1.09
N ALA A 18 19.98 -20.21 -2.04
CA ALA A 18 21.39 -20.11 -1.75
C ALA A 18 21.74 -18.84 -0.97
N LEU A 19 21.16 -17.71 -1.40
CA LEU A 19 21.38 -16.41 -0.78
C LEU A 19 21.00 -16.38 0.71
N VAL A 20 19.80 -16.85 1.06
CA VAL A 20 19.34 -16.81 2.47
C VAL A 20 20.10 -17.84 3.33
N ALA A 21 20.54 -18.95 2.73
CA ALA A 21 21.37 -19.93 3.41
C ALA A 21 22.77 -19.39 3.73
N GLU A 22 23.37 -18.65 2.79
CA GLU A 22 24.68 -18.03 2.96
C GLU A 22 24.66 -16.88 3.97
N LEU A 23 23.68 -15.97 3.84
CA LEU A 23 23.62 -14.79 4.68
C LEU A 23 23.19 -15.09 6.12
N TRP A 24 22.22 -15.97 6.30
CA TRP A 24 21.53 -16.12 7.59
C TRP A 24 21.31 -17.55 8.04
N GLY A 25 21.84 -18.53 7.33
CA GLY A 25 21.67 -19.95 7.65
C GLY A 25 20.26 -20.49 7.46
N ILE A 26 19.35 -19.72 6.87
CA ILE A 26 17.97 -20.13 6.59
C ILE A 26 17.97 -21.12 5.43
N ARG A 27 17.52 -22.35 5.68
CA ARG A 27 17.39 -23.38 4.65
C ARG A 27 15.93 -23.64 4.37
N GLY A 28 15.50 -23.48 3.12
CA GLY A 28 14.11 -23.67 2.72
C GLY A 28 13.93 -23.64 1.22
N ARG A 29 12.69 -23.82 0.77
CA ARG A 29 12.29 -23.73 -0.63
C ARG A 29 11.76 -22.33 -0.92
N ALA A 30 12.23 -21.73 -2.00
CA ALA A 30 11.78 -20.42 -2.47
C ALA A 30 10.76 -20.54 -3.60
N GLN A 31 9.69 -19.75 -3.53
CA GLN A 31 8.69 -19.59 -4.59
C GLN A 31 8.56 -18.10 -4.91
N PRO A 32 8.63 -17.68 -6.19
CA PRO A 32 8.43 -16.27 -6.55
C PRO A 32 7.06 -15.75 -6.12
N LEU A 33 7.02 -14.54 -5.60
CA LEU A 33 5.80 -13.78 -5.33
C LEU A 33 5.68 -12.62 -6.33
N PRO A 34 4.46 -12.20 -6.70
CA PRO A 34 4.25 -11.03 -7.53
C PRO A 34 4.89 -9.78 -6.89
N SER A 35 5.54 -8.96 -7.70
CA SER A 35 6.12 -7.69 -7.28
C SER A 35 6.30 -6.78 -8.50
N GLU A 36 6.16 -5.46 -8.31
CA GLU A 36 6.24 -4.48 -9.38
C GLU A 36 7.70 -4.05 -9.66
N ARG A 37 8.41 -3.64 -8.63
CA ARG A 37 9.75 -3.02 -8.72
C ARG A 37 10.84 -3.85 -8.03
N ASP A 38 10.44 -4.57 -7.02
CA ASP A 38 11.30 -5.44 -6.21
C ASP A 38 11.18 -6.88 -6.70
N GLN A 39 11.89 -7.78 -6.06
CA GLN A 39 11.70 -9.21 -6.25
C GLN A 39 11.46 -9.87 -4.89
N ASN A 40 10.34 -10.57 -4.76
CA ASN A 40 9.95 -11.20 -3.51
C ASN A 40 9.85 -12.72 -3.68
N PHE A 41 10.23 -13.45 -2.64
CA PHE A 41 10.11 -14.92 -2.61
C PHE A 41 9.47 -15.37 -1.31
N LEU A 42 8.48 -16.25 -1.40
CA LEU A 42 8.01 -17.04 -0.27
C LEU A 42 9.04 -18.13 0.01
N LEU A 43 9.58 -18.12 1.21
CA LEU A 43 10.48 -19.16 1.71
C LEU A 43 9.68 -20.08 2.64
N THR A 44 9.82 -21.39 2.47
CA THR A 44 9.28 -22.41 3.40
C THR A 44 10.43 -23.27 3.88
N ASP A 45 10.70 -23.26 5.17
CA ASP A 45 11.78 -24.05 5.76
C ASP A 45 11.40 -25.52 5.98
N GLY A 46 12.35 -26.32 6.51
CA GLY A 46 12.15 -27.75 6.76
C GLY A 46 11.13 -28.05 7.88
N ALA A 47 10.78 -27.07 8.72
CA ALA A 47 9.74 -27.16 9.74
C ALA A 47 8.36 -26.71 9.24
N GLY A 48 8.29 -26.19 8.01
CA GLY A 48 7.07 -25.63 7.42
C GLY A 48 6.83 -24.17 7.79
N GLU A 49 7.77 -23.50 8.47
CA GLU A 49 7.70 -22.07 8.77
C GLU A 49 7.87 -21.25 7.49
N LYS A 50 7.11 -20.17 7.38
CA LYS A 50 7.04 -19.34 6.17
C LYS A 50 7.58 -17.93 6.43
N PHE A 51 8.40 -17.47 5.49
CA PHE A 51 9.02 -16.15 5.48
C PHE A 51 8.88 -15.51 4.10
N VAL A 52 9.08 -14.21 4.02
CA VAL A 52 9.18 -13.49 2.74
C VAL A 52 10.57 -12.88 2.65
N LEU A 53 11.36 -13.35 1.67
CA LEU A 53 12.58 -12.69 1.24
C LEU A 53 12.20 -11.52 0.34
N LYS A 54 12.60 -10.31 0.70
CA LYS A 54 12.41 -9.09 -0.08
C LYS A 54 13.77 -8.64 -0.62
N ILE A 55 13.90 -8.56 -1.94
CA ILE A 55 15.09 -8.06 -2.64
C ILE A 55 14.68 -6.75 -3.29
N ALA A 56 15.15 -5.65 -2.74
CA ALA A 56 14.75 -4.32 -3.17
C ALA A 56 15.39 -3.95 -4.53
N ASN A 57 14.70 -3.11 -5.28
CA ASN A 57 15.28 -2.43 -6.43
C ASN A 57 16.60 -1.74 -6.02
N ALA A 58 17.61 -1.75 -6.89
CA ALA A 58 18.92 -1.16 -6.55
C ALA A 58 18.86 0.35 -6.34
N LEU A 59 17.83 1.03 -6.79
CA LEU A 59 17.60 2.46 -6.58
C LEU A 59 16.84 2.76 -5.28
N GLU A 60 16.37 1.73 -4.56
CA GLU A 60 15.66 1.95 -3.30
C GLU A 60 16.65 2.42 -2.21
N SER A 61 16.28 3.48 -1.52
CA SER A 61 17.11 4.08 -0.48
C SER A 61 17.29 3.14 0.70
N ARG A 62 18.55 2.83 1.05
CA ARG A 62 18.90 2.08 2.25
C ARG A 62 18.29 2.68 3.51
N ALA A 63 18.38 4.02 3.65
CA ALA A 63 17.80 4.73 4.79
C ALA A 63 16.27 4.56 4.87
N PHE A 64 15.60 4.46 3.72
CA PHE A 64 14.15 4.21 3.71
C PHE A 64 13.80 2.76 4.07
N LEU A 65 14.59 1.78 3.66
CA LEU A 65 14.43 0.39 4.10
C LEU A 65 14.67 0.23 5.60
N GLU A 66 15.62 0.98 6.16
CA GLU A 66 15.86 1.05 7.60
C GLU A 66 14.67 1.68 8.34
N ALA A 67 14.06 2.74 7.76
CA ALA A 67 12.83 3.33 8.28
C ALA A 67 11.65 2.33 8.27
N GLN A 68 11.50 1.54 7.20
CA GLN A 68 10.49 0.48 7.14
C GLN A 68 10.72 -0.58 8.23
N ASN A 69 11.97 -1.03 8.44
CA ASN A 69 12.30 -1.98 9.50
C ASN A 69 12.02 -1.39 10.89
N ALA A 70 12.36 -0.11 11.12
CA ALA A 70 12.08 0.58 12.36
C ALA A 70 10.56 0.70 12.62
N ALA A 71 9.77 1.04 11.59
CA ALA A 71 8.32 1.08 11.67
C ALA A 71 7.71 -0.30 11.99
N LEU A 72 8.16 -1.36 11.31
CA LEU A 72 7.71 -2.73 11.58
C LEU A 72 7.98 -3.16 13.02
N LYS A 73 9.17 -2.84 13.58
CA LYS A 73 9.48 -3.09 14.99
C LYS A 73 8.58 -2.30 15.93
N HIS A 74 8.35 -1.05 15.61
CA HIS A 74 7.54 -0.15 16.40
C HIS A 74 6.09 -0.63 16.47
N VAL A 75 5.48 -0.94 15.33
CA VAL A 75 4.08 -1.40 15.26
C VAL A 75 3.90 -2.80 15.84
N ALA A 76 4.90 -3.69 15.74
CA ALA A 76 4.84 -5.06 16.28
C ALA A 76 4.63 -5.12 17.81
N GLN A 77 4.92 -4.02 18.52
CA GLN A 77 4.66 -3.91 19.95
C GLN A 77 3.17 -3.68 20.28
N ARG A 78 2.37 -3.27 19.31
CA ARG A 78 0.97 -2.84 19.50
C ARG A 78 -0.02 -3.63 18.66
N VAL A 79 0.40 -4.10 17.47
CA VAL A 79 -0.45 -4.83 16.53
C VAL A 79 0.26 -6.08 16.00
N SER A 80 -0.51 -7.13 15.68
CA SER A 80 0.02 -8.42 15.21
C SER A 80 -0.28 -8.72 13.75
N PHE A 81 -1.02 -7.85 13.06
CA PHE A 81 -1.44 -8.05 11.67
C PHE A 81 -0.51 -7.36 10.65
N CYS A 82 0.60 -6.77 11.09
CA CYS A 82 1.65 -6.28 10.19
C CYS A 82 2.81 -7.29 10.12
N PRO A 83 3.59 -7.33 9.04
CA PRO A 83 4.76 -8.18 8.96
C PRO A 83 5.75 -7.85 10.09
N SER A 84 6.36 -8.87 10.69
CA SER A 84 7.45 -8.68 11.65
C SER A 84 8.78 -9.08 11.02
N LEU A 85 9.86 -8.48 11.48
CA LEU A 85 11.19 -8.83 11.02
C LEU A 85 11.56 -10.24 11.54
N VAL A 86 12.13 -11.05 10.68
CA VAL A 86 12.78 -12.31 11.07
C VAL A 86 14.22 -12.03 11.46
N ILE A 87 14.86 -11.14 10.71
CA ILE A 87 16.25 -10.73 10.88
C ILE A 87 16.28 -9.20 10.77
N ASP A 88 17.00 -8.57 11.67
CA ASP A 88 17.09 -7.13 11.81
C ASP A 88 17.99 -6.49 10.75
N GLU A 89 18.98 -7.25 10.34
CA GLU A 89 19.96 -6.82 9.36
C GLU A 89 19.34 -6.70 7.96
N ILE A 90 19.70 -5.64 7.26
CA ILE A 90 19.50 -5.51 5.83
C ILE A 90 20.84 -5.81 5.16
N ALA A 91 20.97 -6.95 4.51
CA ALA A 91 22.15 -7.29 3.75
C ALA A 91 22.18 -6.58 2.38
N THR A 92 23.34 -6.56 1.72
CA THR A 92 23.46 -6.02 0.36
C THR A 92 24.13 -7.07 -0.53
N VAL A 93 23.47 -7.39 -1.65
CA VAL A 93 23.95 -8.38 -2.63
C VAL A 93 23.73 -7.83 -4.05
N LYS A 94 24.80 -7.79 -4.84
CA LYS A 94 24.77 -7.24 -6.23
C LYS A 94 24.07 -5.86 -6.32
N ALA A 95 24.37 -4.97 -5.39
CA ALA A 95 23.77 -3.63 -5.26
C ALA A 95 22.28 -3.62 -4.80
N HIS A 96 21.67 -4.76 -4.52
CA HIS A 96 20.32 -4.85 -3.99
C HIS A 96 20.34 -5.02 -2.48
N SER A 97 19.50 -4.27 -1.78
CA SER A 97 19.24 -4.49 -0.35
C SER A 97 18.31 -5.68 -0.16
N VAL A 98 18.66 -6.56 0.78
CA VAL A 98 17.96 -7.83 1.02
C VAL A 98 17.54 -7.91 2.48
N ARG A 99 16.28 -8.33 2.73
CA ARG A 99 15.73 -8.51 4.08
C ARG A 99 14.72 -9.64 4.13
N VAL A 100 14.47 -10.17 5.33
CA VAL A 100 13.51 -11.25 5.55
C VAL A 100 12.48 -10.84 6.59
N VAL A 101 11.21 -10.96 6.21
CA VAL A 101 10.07 -10.69 7.09
C VAL A 101 9.22 -11.95 7.25
N ARG A 102 8.45 -12.03 8.33
CA ARG A 102 7.53 -13.14 8.57
C ARG A 102 6.38 -13.09 7.57
N TYR A 103 6.03 -14.25 7.03
CA TYR A 103 4.86 -14.39 6.17
C TYR A 103 3.57 -14.21 6.96
N LEU A 104 2.62 -13.47 6.40
CA LEU A 104 1.26 -13.34 6.94
C LEU A 104 0.29 -14.19 6.13
N PRO A 105 -0.48 -15.08 6.78
CA PRO A 105 -1.47 -15.90 6.08
C PRO A 105 -2.73 -15.09 5.73
N GLY A 106 -3.38 -15.46 4.65
CA GLY A 106 -4.63 -14.85 4.18
C GLY A 106 -4.64 -14.70 2.66
N VAL A 107 -5.76 -14.24 2.15
CA VAL A 107 -5.93 -13.88 0.73
C VAL A 107 -6.19 -12.38 0.62
N PRO A 108 -5.77 -11.72 -0.46
CA PRO A 108 -6.08 -10.31 -0.68
C PRO A 108 -7.58 -10.01 -0.62
N LEU A 109 -7.96 -8.90 0.01
CA LEU A 109 -9.34 -8.41 0.06
C LEU A 109 -9.94 -8.28 -1.35
N ALA A 110 -9.11 -7.93 -2.34
CA ALA A 110 -9.48 -7.89 -3.75
C ALA A 110 -10.09 -9.20 -4.27
N GLN A 111 -9.73 -10.35 -3.70
CA GLN A 111 -10.22 -11.68 -4.09
C GLN A 111 -11.47 -12.13 -3.32
N ILE A 112 -11.90 -11.36 -2.32
CA ILE A 112 -13.08 -11.65 -1.52
C ILE A 112 -14.30 -10.94 -2.11
N ARG A 113 -15.36 -11.67 -2.41
CA ARG A 113 -16.66 -11.10 -2.83
C ARG A 113 -17.82 -11.94 -2.31
N PRO A 114 -18.91 -11.35 -1.83
CA PRO A 114 -19.08 -9.91 -1.55
C PRO A 114 -18.34 -9.48 -0.27
N HIS A 115 -17.97 -8.20 -0.19
CA HIS A 115 -17.49 -7.63 1.07
C HIS A 115 -18.68 -7.43 2.03
N LYS A 116 -18.75 -8.24 3.08
CA LYS A 116 -19.79 -8.08 4.12
C LYS A 116 -19.51 -6.85 4.99
N PRO A 117 -20.54 -6.17 5.53
CA PRO A 117 -20.37 -5.00 6.40
C PRO A 117 -19.39 -5.24 7.57
N ALA A 118 -19.48 -6.40 8.22
CA ALA A 118 -18.58 -6.74 9.33
C ALA A 118 -17.11 -6.81 8.91
N LEU A 119 -16.81 -7.32 7.70
CA LEU A 119 -15.45 -7.33 7.16
C LEU A 119 -14.94 -5.91 6.88
N LEU A 120 -15.77 -5.07 6.28
CA LEU A 120 -15.40 -3.67 6.00
C LEU A 120 -15.15 -2.88 7.30
N ARG A 121 -15.96 -3.13 8.32
CA ARG A 121 -15.75 -2.57 9.66
C ARG A 121 -14.44 -3.07 10.28
N ASP A 122 -14.09 -4.34 10.08
CA ASP A 122 -12.82 -4.89 10.56
C ASP A 122 -11.61 -4.29 9.81
N VAL A 123 -11.73 -4.03 8.49
CA VAL A 123 -10.72 -3.28 7.73
C VAL A 123 -10.48 -1.91 8.38
N GLY A 124 -11.55 -1.14 8.61
CA GLY A 124 -11.44 0.16 9.27
C GLY A 124 -10.80 0.06 10.66
N ARG A 125 -11.25 -0.90 11.47
CA ARG A 125 -10.72 -1.13 12.82
C ARG A 125 -9.21 -1.40 12.80
N LYS A 126 -8.73 -2.26 11.90
CA LYS A 126 -7.29 -2.56 11.75
C LYS A 126 -6.48 -1.33 11.33
N LEU A 127 -7.01 -0.54 10.41
CA LEU A 127 -6.36 0.71 10.01
C LEU A 127 -6.34 1.75 11.13
N GLY A 128 -7.41 1.86 11.93
CA GLY A 128 -7.43 2.72 13.12
C GLY A 128 -6.39 2.29 14.15
N GLN A 129 -6.24 0.98 14.39
CA GLN A 129 -5.19 0.41 15.25
C GLN A 129 -3.79 0.73 14.71
N LEU A 130 -3.57 0.63 13.39
CA LEU A 130 -2.29 0.98 12.78
C LEU A 130 -1.99 2.48 12.91
N SER A 131 -2.96 3.36 12.60
CA SER A 131 -2.78 4.80 12.76
C SER A 131 -2.47 5.19 14.20
N HIS A 132 -3.11 4.53 15.17
CA HIS A 132 -2.77 4.69 16.58
C HIS A 132 -1.34 4.23 16.86
N ALA A 133 -0.94 3.06 16.34
CA ALA A 133 0.40 2.51 16.54
C ALA A 133 1.50 3.37 15.92
N LEU A 134 1.23 4.05 14.79
CA LEU A 134 2.18 4.93 14.10
C LEU A 134 2.15 6.38 14.60
N SER A 135 1.21 6.75 15.48
CA SER A 135 1.00 8.16 15.86
C SER A 135 2.18 8.82 16.57
N ASP A 136 3.03 8.04 17.21
CA ASP A 136 4.26 8.46 17.91
C ASP A 136 5.54 7.95 17.22
N PHE A 137 5.42 7.40 16.01
CA PHE A 137 6.56 6.98 15.19
C PHE A 137 7.00 8.12 14.27
N ASP A 138 8.31 8.33 14.18
CA ASP A 138 8.92 9.20 13.18
C ASP A 138 10.30 8.67 12.76
N HIS A 139 10.70 9.00 11.53
CA HIS A 139 12.01 8.69 11.01
C HIS A 139 12.36 9.67 9.87
N PRO A 140 13.60 10.21 9.80
CA PRO A 140 13.96 11.19 8.77
C PRO A 140 13.66 10.77 7.33
N ALA A 141 13.80 9.48 7.01
CA ALA A 141 13.60 8.98 5.65
C ALA A 141 12.14 8.89 5.21
N VAL A 142 11.16 9.06 6.10
CA VAL A 142 9.72 9.11 5.72
C VAL A 142 9.26 10.51 5.34
N HIS A 143 10.07 11.56 5.63
CA HIS A 143 9.86 12.92 5.17
C HIS A 143 10.40 13.09 3.75
N ARG A 144 9.82 12.36 2.82
CA ARG A 144 10.26 12.27 1.42
C ARG A 144 9.24 12.84 0.46
N GLU A 145 9.68 13.27 -0.68
CA GLU A 145 8.79 13.58 -1.79
C GLU A 145 8.40 12.28 -2.49
N PHE A 146 7.08 12.00 -2.52
CA PHE A 146 6.58 10.74 -3.03
C PHE A 146 5.31 10.95 -3.87
N HIS A 147 5.27 10.35 -5.07
CA HIS A 147 4.18 10.57 -6.03
C HIS A 147 2.82 10.07 -5.53
N TRP A 148 2.80 8.97 -4.75
CA TRP A 148 1.57 8.43 -4.22
C TRP A 148 1.09 9.10 -2.94
N ASP A 149 1.87 10.04 -2.38
CA ASP A 149 1.44 10.85 -1.24
C ASP A 149 0.28 11.77 -1.67
N LEU A 150 -0.86 11.66 -1.01
CA LEU A 150 -2.03 12.51 -1.24
C LEU A 150 -1.71 14.00 -1.10
N ALA A 151 -0.74 14.37 -0.27
CA ALA A 151 -0.30 15.76 -0.16
C ALA A 151 0.25 16.32 -1.49
N ASN A 152 0.73 15.46 -2.38
CA ASN A 152 1.22 15.79 -3.71
C ASN A 152 0.16 15.60 -4.81
N GLY A 153 -1.06 15.18 -4.47
CA GLY A 153 -2.06 14.74 -5.42
C GLY A 153 -2.42 15.78 -6.48
N ASN A 154 -2.55 17.03 -6.11
CA ASN A 154 -2.84 18.11 -7.07
C ASN A 154 -1.72 18.25 -8.11
N ARG A 155 -0.45 18.17 -7.66
CA ARG A 155 0.70 18.24 -8.56
C ARG A 155 0.76 17.03 -9.50
N VAL A 156 0.47 15.83 -8.99
CA VAL A 156 0.38 14.61 -9.82
C VAL A 156 -0.69 14.74 -10.90
N ILE A 157 -1.85 15.29 -10.54
CA ILE A 157 -2.92 15.56 -11.51
C ILE A 157 -2.46 16.59 -12.55
N ASP A 158 -1.84 17.71 -12.13
CA ASP A 158 -1.37 18.75 -13.05
C ASP A 158 -0.32 18.20 -14.03
N GLU A 159 0.57 17.34 -13.57
CA GLU A 159 1.64 16.75 -14.37
C GLU A 159 1.13 15.69 -15.36
N PHE A 160 0.23 14.80 -14.91
CA PHE A 160 -0.11 13.59 -15.67
C PHE A 160 -1.53 13.57 -16.27
N ALA A 161 -2.47 14.42 -15.84
CA ALA A 161 -3.79 14.48 -16.46
C ALA A 161 -3.74 14.74 -17.99
N PRO A 162 -2.79 15.52 -18.54
CA PRO A 162 -2.64 15.67 -20.00
C PRO A 162 -2.36 14.34 -20.73
N LEU A 163 -1.90 13.30 -20.00
CA LEU A 163 -1.61 11.99 -20.57
C LEU A 163 -2.82 11.05 -20.61
N VAL A 164 -3.92 11.41 -19.94
CA VAL A 164 -5.19 10.67 -19.96
C VAL A 164 -5.86 10.91 -21.31
N GLU A 165 -6.03 9.86 -22.12
CA GLU A 165 -6.52 9.97 -23.50
C GLU A 165 -8.01 10.33 -23.55
N ASP A 166 -8.84 9.69 -22.73
CA ASP A 166 -10.28 9.99 -22.66
C ASP A 166 -10.50 11.40 -22.10
N ALA A 167 -11.12 12.27 -22.90
CA ALA A 167 -11.34 13.67 -22.57
C ALA A 167 -12.31 13.85 -21.36
N SER A 168 -13.34 12.99 -21.27
CA SER A 168 -14.31 13.05 -20.18
C SER A 168 -13.67 12.60 -18.86
N LEU A 169 -12.90 11.52 -18.90
CA LEU A 169 -12.15 11.04 -17.72
C LEU A 169 -11.11 12.07 -17.28
N ARG A 170 -10.41 12.70 -18.23
CA ARG A 170 -9.43 13.76 -17.94
C ARG A 170 -10.10 14.97 -17.24
N GLU A 171 -11.26 15.39 -17.70
CA GLU A 171 -12.00 16.48 -17.06
C GLU A 171 -12.43 16.11 -15.63
N MET A 172 -12.95 14.89 -15.43
CA MET A 172 -13.29 14.37 -14.09
C MET A 172 -12.07 14.36 -13.16
N VAL A 173 -10.93 13.87 -13.65
CA VAL A 173 -9.68 13.83 -12.86
C VAL A 173 -9.23 15.24 -12.46
N LEU A 174 -9.28 16.21 -13.38
CA LEU A 174 -8.95 17.61 -13.07
C LEU A 174 -9.88 18.19 -12.01
N GLY A 175 -11.16 17.79 -12.00
CA GLY A 175 -12.15 18.20 -11.00
C GLY A 175 -11.95 17.56 -9.60
N CYS A 176 -11.05 16.56 -9.47
CA CYS A 176 -10.76 15.91 -8.20
C CYS A 176 -9.67 16.61 -7.37
N LYS A 177 -9.10 17.73 -7.84
CA LYS A 177 -8.12 18.51 -7.07
C LYS A 177 -8.76 19.05 -5.80
N VAL A 178 -7.97 19.11 -4.73
CA VAL A 178 -8.45 19.48 -3.39
C VAL A 178 -7.73 20.72 -2.85
N GLU A 179 -8.43 21.51 -2.08
CA GLU A 179 -7.84 22.54 -1.24
C GLU A 179 -7.65 21.98 0.17
N PHE A 180 -6.39 21.80 0.58
CA PHE A 180 -6.07 21.23 1.88
C PHE A 180 -6.28 22.22 3.00
N LYS A 181 -7.01 21.80 4.05
CA LYS A 181 -7.18 22.60 5.27
C LYS A 181 -5.91 22.58 6.11
N SER A 182 -5.52 23.73 6.64
CA SER A 182 -4.31 23.88 7.46
C SER A 182 -4.38 23.13 8.80
N ALA A 183 -5.60 22.83 9.30
CA ALA A 183 -5.83 22.14 10.57
C ALA A 183 -5.70 20.62 10.49
N LEU A 184 -5.46 20.03 9.32
CA LEU A 184 -5.31 18.57 9.18
C LEU A 184 -4.07 18.07 9.90
N ARG A 185 -4.25 17.04 10.75
CA ARG A 185 -3.14 16.37 11.42
C ARG A 185 -2.23 15.66 10.42
N ARG A 186 -0.95 15.59 10.79
CA ARG A 186 0.05 14.82 10.05
C ARG A 186 0.71 13.79 10.96
N SER A 187 0.99 12.64 10.40
CA SER A 187 1.74 11.55 11.04
C SER A 187 2.40 10.70 9.95
N VAL A 188 3.19 9.73 10.36
CA VAL A 188 3.59 8.66 9.46
C VAL A 188 2.37 7.78 9.19
N ILE A 189 2.10 7.54 7.92
CA ILE A 189 1.03 6.65 7.44
C ILE A 189 1.64 5.52 6.62
N HIS A 190 0.94 4.39 6.54
CA HIS A 190 1.31 3.27 5.67
C HIS A 190 1.25 3.68 4.19
N GLY A 191 0.21 4.44 3.81
CA GLY A 191 0.11 5.10 2.51
C GLY A 191 -0.35 4.23 1.35
N ASP A 192 -0.53 2.91 1.56
CA ASP A 192 -0.98 1.99 0.51
C ASP A 192 -1.84 0.83 1.02
N ALA A 193 -2.84 1.13 1.86
CA ALA A 193 -3.81 0.15 2.33
C ALA A 193 -4.87 -0.18 1.25
N ASN A 194 -4.43 -0.52 0.05
CA ASN A 194 -5.29 -0.96 -1.04
C ASN A 194 -5.78 -2.41 -0.80
N ASP A 195 -6.73 -2.86 -1.61
CA ASP A 195 -7.38 -4.16 -1.45
C ASP A 195 -6.49 -5.38 -1.79
N TYR A 196 -5.32 -5.19 -2.41
CA TYR A 196 -4.31 -6.23 -2.58
C TYR A 196 -3.35 -6.34 -1.39
N ASN A 197 -3.15 -5.25 -0.63
CA ASN A 197 -2.28 -5.23 0.54
C ASN A 197 -3.01 -5.63 1.84
N VAL A 198 -4.34 -5.59 1.86
CA VAL A 198 -5.15 -6.08 2.99
C VAL A 198 -5.42 -7.57 2.83
N LEU A 199 -4.93 -8.40 3.77
CA LEU A 199 -5.17 -9.84 3.79
C LEU A 199 -6.37 -10.21 4.67
N VAL A 200 -7.11 -11.20 4.23
CA VAL A 200 -8.36 -11.68 4.87
C VAL A 200 -8.29 -13.20 5.05
N ASP A 201 -8.76 -13.68 6.20
CA ASP A 201 -9.15 -15.08 6.38
C ASP A 201 -10.51 -15.29 5.69
N PRO A 202 -10.60 -16.06 4.60
CA PRO A 202 -11.81 -16.20 3.81
C PRO A 202 -12.92 -16.97 4.54
N GLU A 203 -12.58 -17.81 5.54
CA GLU A 203 -13.55 -18.57 6.31
C GLU A 203 -14.16 -17.73 7.43
N ARG A 204 -13.32 -17.02 8.18
CA ARG A 204 -13.72 -16.18 9.31
C ARG A 204 -14.21 -14.80 8.88
N MET A 205 -13.87 -14.36 7.66
CA MET A 205 -14.17 -13.03 7.12
C MET A 205 -13.63 -11.91 8.03
N ILE A 206 -12.38 -12.04 8.46
CA ILE A 206 -11.65 -11.05 9.27
C ILE A 206 -10.33 -10.70 8.60
N VAL A 207 -9.83 -9.50 8.86
CA VAL A 207 -8.51 -9.05 8.40
C VAL A 207 -7.42 -9.76 9.21
N THR A 208 -6.50 -10.42 8.49
CA THR A 208 -5.35 -11.14 9.07
C THR A 208 -4.03 -10.45 8.83
N GLY A 209 -3.96 -9.54 7.86
CA GLY A 209 -2.71 -8.87 7.54
C GLY A 209 -2.86 -7.57 6.79
N LEU A 210 -1.87 -6.69 6.95
CA LEU A 210 -1.62 -5.55 6.09
C LEU A 210 -0.16 -5.61 5.62
N LEU A 211 0.03 -5.70 4.31
CA LEU A 211 1.32 -5.87 3.66
C LEU A 211 1.88 -4.53 3.19
N ASP A 212 3.15 -4.52 2.93
CA ASP A 212 3.91 -3.55 2.13
C ASP A 212 3.97 -2.11 2.65
N PHE A 213 4.97 -1.85 3.49
CA PHE A 213 5.31 -0.52 4.00
C PHE A 213 6.17 0.31 3.01
N GLY A 214 6.19 -0.06 1.72
CA GLY A 214 6.99 0.61 0.68
C GLY A 214 6.53 2.03 0.36
N ASP A 215 5.28 2.35 0.60
CA ASP A 215 4.70 3.67 0.34
C ASP A 215 4.59 4.55 1.62
N MET A 216 5.14 4.06 2.74
CA MET A 216 5.12 4.78 4.01
C MET A 216 5.72 6.20 3.88
N VAL A 217 5.01 7.18 4.42
CA VAL A 217 5.36 8.60 4.29
C VAL A 217 4.78 9.41 5.46
N TYR A 218 5.46 10.51 5.81
CA TYR A 218 4.90 11.52 6.73
C TYR A 218 3.93 12.43 5.97
N SER A 219 2.64 12.21 6.15
CA SER A 219 1.59 12.89 5.38
C SER A 219 0.36 13.21 6.24
N TYR A 220 -0.76 13.60 5.60
CA TYR A 220 -2.02 13.79 6.29
C TYR A 220 -2.53 12.47 6.87
N THR A 221 -2.77 12.44 8.19
CA THR A 221 -3.17 11.22 8.91
C THR A 221 -4.45 10.61 8.34
N VAL A 222 -5.43 11.42 7.99
CA VAL A 222 -6.69 10.98 7.36
C VAL A 222 -6.48 10.34 5.98
N GLY A 223 -5.32 10.57 5.35
CA GLY A 223 -4.93 9.95 4.09
C GLY A 223 -4.89 8.43 4.17
N GLU A 224 -4.50 7.85 5.32
CA GLU A 224 -4.55 6.40 5.54
C GLU A 224 -5.95 5.82 5.28
N LEU A 225 -6.95 6.41 5.93
CA LEU A 225 -8.34 5.98 5.79
C LEU A 225 -8.88 6.27 4.38
N ALA A 226 -8.55 7.42 3.79
CA ALA A 226 -9.01 7.81 2.46
C ALA A 226 -8.50 6.84 1.38
N ILE A 227 -7.23 6.41 1.47
CA ILE A 227 -6.63 5.44 0.55
C ILE A 227 -7.37 4.11 0.62
N ALA A 228 -7.62 3.57 1.81
CA ALA A 228 -8.34 2.30 1.95
C ALA A 228 -9.77 2.38 1.41
N ILE A 229 -10.50 3.47 1.73
CA ILE A 229 -11.85 3.69 1.21
C ILE A 229 -11.84 3.76 -0.32
N ALA A 230 -10.87 4.42 -0.93
CA ALA A 230 -10.78 4.56 -2.38
C ALA A 230 -10.86 3.21 -3.11
N TYR A 231 -10.22 2.17 -2.58
CA TYR A 231 -10.26 0.82 -3.17
C TYR A 231 -11.45 -0.02 -2.68
N VAL A 232 -11.90 0.18 -1.45
CA VAL A 232 -13.09 -0.53 -0.93
C VAL A 232 -14.37 -0.17 -1.68
N VAL A 233 -14.53 1.08 -2.11
CA VAL A 233 -15.76 1.57 -2.76
C VAL A 233 -15.87 1.18 -4.23
N LEU A 234 -14.82 0.67 -4.85
CA LEU A 234 -14.83 0.26 -6.24
C LEU A 234 -15.85 -0.87 -6.47
N ASP A 235 -16.61 -0.75 -7.56
CA ASP A 235 -17.63 -1.71 -7.99
C ASP A 235 -18.75 -1.98 -6.96
N LYS A 236 -18.93 -1.09 -5.98
CA LYS A 236 -20.01 -1.23 -5.00
C LYS A 236 -21.34 -0.70 -5.53
N PRO A 237 -22.46 -1.40 -5.27
CA PRO A 237 -23.78 -0.85 -5.54
C PRO A 237 -24.04 0.45 -4.77
N ASP A 238 -23.63 0.47 -3.49
CA ASP A 238 -23.65 1.64 -2.62
C ASP A 238 -22.24 1.91 -2.05
N PRO A 239 -21.46 2.78 -2.71
CA PRO A 239 -20.11 3.16 -2.25
C PRO A 239 -20.11 3.84 -0.88
N ARG A 240 -21.15 4.63 -0.58
CA ARG A 240 -21.27 5.36 0.69
C ARG A 240 -21.48 4.40 1.86
N ALA A 241 -22.44 3.51 1.75
CA ALA A 241 -22.69 2.50 2.77
C ALA A 241 -21.46 1.59 3.02
N ALA A 242 -20.67 1.30 1.98
CA ALA A 242 -19.43 0.55 2.13
C ALA A 242 -18.36 1.36 2.89
N ALA A 243 -18.19 2.64 2.54
CA ALA A 243 -17.27 3.55 3.22
C ALA A 243 -17.65 3.76 4.69
N ASP A 244 -18.95 3.94 4.99
CA ASP A 244 -19.43 4.17 6.35
C ASP A 244 -19.04 3.03 7.30
N GLN A 245 -19.02 1.77 6.81
CA GLN A 245 -18.55 0.64 7.61
C GLN A 245 -17.05 0.74 7.94
N VAL A 246 -16.24 1.17 6.97
CA VAL A 246 -14.80 1.36 7.18
C VAL A 246 -14.55 2.52 8.14
N ILE A 247 -15.28 3.63 7.97
CA ILE A 247 -15.19 4.81 8.84
C ILE A 247 -15.57 4.47 10.28
N GLU A 248 -16.69 3.75 10.48
CA GLU A 248 -17.14 3.30 11.80
C GLU A 248 -16.06 2.45 12.49
N GLY A 249 -15.51 1.47 11.77
CA GLY A 249 -14.43 0.64 12.30
C GLY A 249 -13.19 1.44 12.66
N TYR A 250 -12.75 2.35 11.79
CA TYR A 250 -11.58 3.20 12.03
C TYR A 250 -11.79 4.11 13.24
N ALA A 251 -12.94 4.79 13.32
CA ALA A 251 -13.27 5.72 14.39
C ALA A 251 -13.40 5.02 15.77
N SER A 252 -13.64 3.71 15.80
CA SER A 252 -13.66 2.94 17.06
C SER A 252 -12.27 2.80 17.71
N GLU A 253 -11.18 2.95 16.95
CA GLU A 253 -9.79 2.78 17.42
C GLU A 253 -8.97 4.07 17.35
N PHE A 254 -9.32 4.98 16.44
CA PHE A 254 -8.59 6.22 16.21
C PHE A 254 -9.56 7.37 15.92
N ARG A 255 -9.55 8.39 16.79
CA ARG A 255 -10.47 9.52 16.71
C ARG A 255 -10.26 10.31 15.41
N LEU A 256 -11.33 10.54 14.67
CA LEU A 256 -11.39 11.50 13.56
C LEU A 256 -11.92 12.85 14.04
N PHE A 257 -11.35 13.94 13.53
CA PHE A 257 -11.84 15.28 13.76
C PHE A 257 -12.76 15.72 12.62
N GLU A 258 -13.56 16.75 12.84
CA GLU A 258 -14.54 17.24 11.87
C GLU A 258 -13.90 17.63 10.54
N GLU A 259 -12.76 18.32 10.60
CA GLU A 259 -12.01 18.74 9.41
C GLU A 259 -11.48 17.56 8.60
N GLU A 260 -11.14 16.45 9.27
CA GLU A 260 -10.70 15.21 8.62
C GLU A 260 -11.86 14.49 7.94
N LEU A 261 -13.04 14.46 8.60
CA LEU A 261 -14.26 13.88 8.02
C LEU A 261 -14.72 14.65 6.79
N GLU A 262 -14.66 15.99 6.80
CA GLU A 262 -15.00 16.83 5.65
C GLU A 262 -14.05 16.60 4.46
N MET A 263 -12.76 16.33 4.74
CA MET A 263 -11.76 16.07 3.71
C MET A 263 -11.76 14.64 3.18
N LEU A 264 -12.44 13.71 3.84
CA LEU A 264 -12.33 12.28 3.53
C LEU A 264 -12.76 11.96 2.10
N TRP A 265 -13.96 12.41 1.68
CA TRP A 265 -14.44 12.15 0.31
C TRP A 265 -13.63 12.90 -0.77
N PRO A 266 -13.26 14.17 -0.61
CA PRO A 266 -12.29 14.81 -1.48
C PRO A 266 -10.99 14.00 -1.65
N LEU A 267 -10.41 13.46 -0.57
CA LEU A 267 -9.18 12.67 -0.61
C LEU A 267 -9.37 11.29 -1.26
N VAL A 268 -10.53 10.66 -1.06
CA VAL A 268 -10.89 9.40 -1.75
C VAL A 268 -10.88 9.62 -3.26
N ARG A 269 -11.53 10.68 -3.75
CA ARG A 269 -11.57 11.01 -5.18
C ARG A 269 -10.18 11.38 -5.69
N LEU A 270 -9.42 12.15 -4.92
CA LEU A 270 -8.04 12.50 -5.25
C LEU A 270 -7.17 11.26 -5.45
N ARG A 271 -7.25 10.25 -4.55
CA ARG A 271 -6.49 8.99 -4.68
C ARG A 271 -6.83 8.27 -5.97
N LEU A 272 -8.10 8.16 -6.32
CA LEU A 272 -8.54 7.51 -7.57
C LEU A 272 -8.07 8.30 -8.79
N ALA A 273 -8.17 9.62 -8.78
CA ALA A 273 -7.67 10.48 -9.85
C ALA A 273 -6.15 10.36 -10.02
N MET A 274 -5.39 10.32 -8.93
CA MET A 274 -3.95 10.07 -8.96
C MET A 274 -3.64 8.71 -9.60
N SER A 275 -4.41 7.66 -9.27
CA SER A 275 -4.23 6.32 -9.84
C SER A 275 -4.41 6.35 -11.38
N VAL A 276 -5.44 7.04 -11.89
CA VAL A 276 -5.64 7.21 -13.33
C VAL A 276 -4.45 7.94 -13.97
N CYS A 277 -4.02 9.04 -13.38
CA CYS A 277 -2.92 9.88 -13.88
C CYS A 277 -1.59 9.11 -13.92
N ILE A 278 -1.25 8.44 -12.82
CA ILE A 278 0.01 7.69 -12.72
C ILE A 278 -0.01 6.50 -13.68
N ALA A 279 -1.12 5.77 -13.78
CA ALA A 279 -1.27 4.67 -14.73
C ALA A 279 -1.12 5.16 -16.18
N ALA A 280 -1.71 6.31 -16.56
CA ALA A 280 -1.56 6.89 -17.89
C ALA A 280 -0.09 7.22 -18.21
N SER A 281 0.69 7.69 -17.23
CA SER A 281 2.13 7.93 -17.38
C SER A 281 2.92 6.63 -17.52
N GLN A 282 2.67 5.65 -16.66
CA GLN A 282 3.42 4.38 -16.63
C GLN A 282 3.14 3.52 -17.86
N LEU A 283 1.89 3.49 -18.36
CA LEU A 283 1.51 2.74 -19.56
C LEU A 283 2.18 3.25 -20.84
N ARG A 284 2.60 4.52 -20.90
CA ARG A 284 3.42 5.02 -22.03
C ARG A 284 4.82 4.41 -22.05
N GLU A 285 5.37 4.12 -20.87
CA GLU A 285 6.69 3.50 -20.72
C GLU A 285 6.62 1.97 -20.82
N GLN A 286 5.50 1.38 -20.38
CA GLN A 286 5.28 -0.07 -20.29
C GLN A 286 3.88 -0.45 -20.79
N PRO A 287 3.60 -0.34 -22.09
CA PRO A 287 2.25 -0.57 -22.66
C PRO A 287 1.74 -2.00 -22.45
N GLU A 288 2.64 -2.98 -22.32
CA GLU A 288 2.31 -4.40 -22.12
C GLU A 288 2.17 -4.81 -20.65
N ASN A 289 2.38 -3.89 -19.71
CA ASN A 289 2.29 -4.19 -18.28
C ASN A 289 0.81 -4.24 -17.83
N GLU A 290 0.24 -5.45 -17.80
CA GLU A 290 -1.15 -5.69 -17.42
C GLU A 290 -1.43 -5.31 -15.94
N TYR A 291 -0.42 -5.36 -15.06
CA TYR A 291 -0.57 -4.99 -13.66
C TYR A 291 -1.04 -3.53 -13.50
N LEU A 292 -0.55 -2.63 -14.33
CA LEU A 292 -0.95 -1.21 -14.33
C LEU A 292 -2.44 -0.99 -14.69
N ARG A 293 -3.10 -2.01 -15.24
CA ARG A 293 -4.50 -1.97 -15.67
C ARG A 293 -5.48 -2.60 -14.68
N VAL A 294 -4.96 -3.29 -13.65
CA VAL A 294 -5.78 -4.14 -12.75
C VAL A 294 -6.96 -3.39 -12.14
N SER A 295 -6.74 -2.18 -11.62
CA SER A 295 -7.80 -1.39 -10.98
C SER A 295 -8.43 -0.34 -11.90
N GLN A 296 -7.90 -0.09 -13.11
CA GLN A 296 -8.29 1.07 -13.91
C GLN A 296 -9.75 1.02 -14.36
N LYS A 297 -10.23 -0.14 -14.85
CA LYS A 297 -11.63 -0.29 -15.26
C LYS A 297 -12.60 -0.02 -14.13
N SER A 298 -12.31 -0.53 -12.93
CA SER A 298 -13.13 -0.32 -11.74
C SER A 298 -13.11 1.14 -11.29
N ILE A 299 -11.96 1.82 -11.40
CA ILE A 299 -11.83 3.25 -11.09
C ILE A 299 -12.63 4.08 -12.08
N GLU A 300 -12.45 3.86 -13.39
CA GLU A 300 -13.18 4.57 -14.46
C GLU A 300 -14.70 4.41 -14.32
N ALA A 301 -15.17 3.22 -13.95
CA ALA A 301 -16.59 2.95 -13.74
C ALA A 301 -17.13 3.57 -12.43
N SER A 302 -16.31 3.68 -11.39
CA SER A 302 -16.73 4.12 -10.07
C SER A 302 -16.59 5.62 -9.85
N LEU A 303 -15.55 6.24 -10.40
CA LEU A 303 -15.23 7.66 -10.19
C LEU A 303 -16.40 8.60 -10.50
N PRO A 304 -17.14 8.46 -11.64
CA PRO A 304 -18.30 9.31 -11.94
C PRO A 304 -19.43 9.23 -10.89
N ARG A 305 -19.51 8.14 -10.15
CA ARG A 305 -20.52 7.91 -9.10
C ARG A 305 -20.12 8.47 -7.75
N LEU A 306 -18.87 8.90 -7.62
CA LEU A 306 -18.31 9.46 -6.39
C LEU A 306 -18.20 10.99 -6.44
N ILE A 307 -18.29 11.58 -7.63
CA ILE A 307 -18.35 13.03 -7.88
C ILE A 307 -19.78 13.52 -7.71
#